data_9aeef017ace0d932eb380608c0abfc21
#
_entry.id   9aeef017ace0d932eb380608c0abfc21
#
_cell.length_a   1.000
_cell.length_b   1.000
_cell.length_c   1.000
_cell.angle_alpha   90.00
_cell.angle_beta   90.00
_cell.angle_gamma   90.00
#
_symmetry.space_group_name_H-M   'P 1'
#
loop_
_entity.id
_entity.type
_entity.pdbx_description
1 polymer ?
#
loop_
_entity_poly.entity_id
_entity_poly.type
_entity_poly.pdbx_seq_one_letter_code
_entity_poly.pdbx_strand_id
1 'polypeptide(L)'
;MNMFSSFFPNKEHDLDGRTLKQRFENSNNGVLVDVRTAPEFNNDTIPGAINMDFMSPGFQKEVEKLNKEKTYFVFCRSGGRSSAAASVLRKIGLTSFNLIGGIGAWPH
;
A
#
# COMPACT_ATOMS: atom_id res chain seq x y z
N MET A 1 24.18 1.68 0.02
CA MET A 1 22.96 0.89 0.28
C MET A 1 23.27 -0.59 0.17
N ASN A 2 22.85 -1.37 1.14
CA ASN A 2 23.08 -2.82 1.13
C ASN A 2 22.14 -3.48 0.12
N MET A 3 22.70 -4.26 -0.80
CA MET A 3 21.94 -4.96 -1.81
C MET A 3 20.93 -5.96 -1.22
N PHE A 4 21.23 -6.51 -0.05
CA PHE A 4 20.33 -7.44 0.63
C PHE A 4 19.05 -6.80 1.13
N SER A 5 19.07 -5.50 1.46
CA SER A 5 17.90 -4.83 2.01
C SER A 5 16.74 -4.77 1.02
N SER A 6 16.99 -4.91 -0.30
CA SER A 6 15.92 -4.93 -1.28
C SER A 6 15.17 -6.27 -1.36
N PHE A 7 15.69 -7.33 -0.72
CA PHE A 7 15.07 -8.65 -0.71
C PHE A 7 14.35 -8.97 0.60
N PHE A 8 14.46 -8.11 1.60
CA PHE A 8 13.89 -8.35 2.92
C PHE A 8 12.90 -7.24 3.27
N PRO A 9 11.88 -7.55 4.09
CA PRO A 9 10.94 -6.53 4.53
C PRO A 9 11.67 -5.38 5.21
N ASN A 10 11.26 -4.17 4.90
CA ASN A 10 11.78 -2.96 5.54
C ASN A 10 10.90 -2.66 6.75
N LYS A 11 11.47 -2.79 7.96
CA LYS A 11 10.71 -2.61 9.20
C LYS A 11 10.03 -1.26 9.34
N GLU A 12 10.55 -0.25 8.66
CA GLU A 12 9.95 1.08 8.72
C GLU A 12 8.71 1.20 7.84
N HIS A 13 8.68 0.48 6.71
CA HIS A 13 7.65 0.66 5.69
C HIS A 13 6.78 -0.57 5.47
N ASP A 14 7.26 -1.76 5.84
CA ASP A 14 6.52 -3.00 5.69
C ASP A 14 5.99 -3.40 7.07
N LEU A 15 4.68 -3.36 7.23
CA LEU A 15 4.03 -3.55 8.52
C LEU A 15 3.13 -4.78 8.49
N ASP A 16 3.09 -5.51 9.61
CA ASP A 16 2.14 -6.60 9.76
C ASP A 16 0.71 -6.05 9.87
N GLY A 17 -0.28 -6.94 9.74
CA GLY A 17 -1.68 -6.53 9.68
C GLY A 17 -2.15 -5.75 10.89
N ARG A 18 -1.78 -6.20 12.09
CA ARG A 18 -2.19 -5.54 13.33
C ARG A 18 -1.60 -4.14 13.41
N THR A 19 -0.31 -4.02 13.15
CA THR A 19 0.39 -2.74 13.23
C THR A 19 -0.14 -1.76 12.18
N LEU A 20 -0.33 -2.24 10.95
CA LEU A 20 -0.81 -1.37 9.88
C LEU A 20 -2.22 -0.87 10.17
N LYS A 21 -3.11 -1.78 10.59
CA LYS A 21 -4.49 -1.41 10.92
C LYS A 21 -4.52 -0.38 12.06
N GLN A 22 -3.71 -0.60 13.10
CA GLN A 22 -3.64 0.30 14.23
C GLN A 22 -3.17 1.69 13.82
N ARG A 23 -2.13 1.77 13.00
CA ARG A 23 -1.64 3.06 12.50
C ARG A 23 -2.66 3.75 11.62
N PHE A 24 -3.34 2.99 10.76
CA PHE A 24 -4.38 3.54 9.90
C PHE A 24 -5.52 4.13 10.74
N GLU A 25 -5.99 3.38 11.72
CA GLU A 25 -7.11 3.83 12.58
C GLU A 25 -6.74 5.04 13.44
N ASN A 26 -5.46 5.16 13.80
CA ASN A 26 -4.98 6.30 14.58
C ASN A 26 -4.60 7.51 13.71
N SER A 27 -4.66 7.36 12.40
CA SER A 27 -4.30 8.42 11.46
C SER A 27 -5.51 9.27 11.11
N ASN A 28 -5.32 10.59 11.13
CA ASN A 28 -6.38 11.52 10.70
C ASN A 28 -6.44 11.67 9.19
N ASN A 29 -5.40 11.25 8.49
CA ASN A 29 -5.25 11.47 7.06
C ASN A 29 -4.88 10.19 6.30
N GLY A 30 -5.17 9.04 6.88
CA GLY A 30 -4.83 7.76 6.27
C GLY A 30 -5.75 7.39 5.11
N VAL A 31 -5.16 6.82 4.07
CA VAL A 31 -5.88 6.30 2.91
C VAL A 31 -5.44 4.86 2.68
N LEU A 32 -6.41 3.94 2.64
CA LEU A 32 -6.16 2.55 2.27
C LEU A 32 -6.16 2.46 0.75
N VAL A 33 -5.11 1.87 0.18
CA VAL A 33 -4.97 1.75 -1.28
C VAL A 33 -4.80 0.29 -1.66
N ASP A 34 -5.79 -0.24 -2.40
CA ASP A 34 -5.74 -1.57 -2.97
C ASP A 34 -5.11 -1.46 -4.36
N VAL A 35 -3.90 -2.03 -4.52
CA VAL A 35 -3.18 -1.94 -5.80
C VAL A 35 -3.34 -3.17 -6.68
N ARG A 36 -4.37 -3.98 -6.37
CA ARG A 36 -4.76 -5.11 -7.22
C ARG A 36 -5.55 -4.62 -8.41
N THR A 37 -5.93 -5.54 -9.31
CA THR A 37 -6.76 -5.19 -10.45
C THR A 37 -8.17 -4.76 -10.02
N ALA A 38 -8.88 -4.07 -10.90
CA ALA A 38 -10.24 -3.64 -10.62
C ALA A 38 -11.18 -4.83 -10.34
N PRO A 39 -11.14 -5.93 -11.10
CA PRO A 39 -11.96 -7.10 -10.77
C PRO A 39 -11.68 -7.68 -9.38
N GLU A 40 -10.42 -7.74 -8.97
CA GLU A 40 -10.08 -8.20 -7.62
C GLU A 40 -10.67 -7.27 -6.57
N PHE A 41 -10.50 -5.96 -6.76
CA PHE A 41 -11.03 -4.94 -5.85
C PHE A 41 -12.57 -5.01 -5.75
N ASN A 42 -13.23 -5.15 -6.89
CA ASN A 42 -14.69 -5.19 -6.93
C ASN A 42 -15.27 -6.47 -6.30
N ASN A 43 -14.50 -7.56 -6.35
CA ASN A 43 -14.92 -8.82 -5.76
C ASN A 43 -14.85 -8.78 -4.22
N ASP A 44 -13.76 -8.19 -3.69
CA ASP A 44 -13.51 -8.14 -2.25
C ASP A 44 -12.37 -7.18 -1.97
N THR A 45 -12.52 -6.31 -0.97
CA THR A 45 -11.46 -5.39 -0.56
C THR A 45 -11.62 -5.03 0.92
N ILE A 46 -10.65 -4.32 1.47
CA ILE A 46 -10.76 -3.77 2.82
C ILE A 46 -11.74 -2.59 2.76
N PRO A 47 -12.75 -2.55 3.63
CA PRO A 47 -13.72 -1.45 3.62
C PRO A 47 -13.06 -0.08 3.67
N GLY A 48 -13.47 0.81 2.78
CA GLY A 48 -12.95 2.16 2.69
C GLY A 48 -11.75 2.31 1.76
N ALA A 49 -11.21 1.22 1.22
CA ALA A 49 -10.05 1.30 0.33
C ALA A 49 -10.44 1.89 -1.03
N ILE A 50 -9.48 2.60 -1.63
CA ILE A 50 -9.57 3.01 -3.02
C ILE A 50 -8.73 2.05 -3.86
N ASN A 51 -9.06 1.94 -5.15
CA ASN A 51 -8.32 1.06 -6.06
C ASN A 51 -7.40 1.86 -6.97
N MET A 52 -6.14 1.47 -7.01
CA MET A 52 -5.16 2.00 -7.96
C MET A 52 -4.34 0.82 -8.48
N ASP A 53 -4.72 0.27 -9.63
CA ASP A 53 -4.10 -0.93 -10.19
C ASP A 53 -2.62 -0.68 -10.52
N PHE A 54 -1.72 -1.31 -9.76
CA PHE A 54 -0.28 -1.19 -9.96
C PHE A 54 0.17 -1.61 -11.35
N MET A 55 -0.56 -2.56 -11.96
CA MET A 55 -0.22 -3.08 -13.29
C MET A 55 -0.80 -2.24 -14.43
N SER A 56 -1.60 -1.24 -14.10
CA SER A 56 -2.18 -0.35 -15.12
C SER A 56 -1.12 0.58 -15.71
N PRO A 57 -1.15 0.81 -17.03
CA PRO A 57 -0.25 1.80 -17.65
C PRO A 57 -0.40 3.21 -17.07
N GLY A 58 -1.56 3.53 -16.52
CA GLY A 58 -1.83 4.85 -15.94
C GLY A 58 -1.42 5.01 -14.50
N PHE A 59 -0.87 3.96 -13.86
CA PHE A 59 -0.58 3.98 -12.43
C PHE A 59 0.32 5.15 -12.04
N GLN A 60 1.42 5.36 -12.75
CA GLN A 60 2.37 6.43 -12.42
C GLN A 60 1.71 7.80 -12.44
N LYS A 61 0.88 8.08 -13.44
CA LYS A 61 0.18 9.37 -13.54
C LYS A 61 -0.84 9.55 -12.42
N GLU A 62 -1.53 8.48 -12.04
CA GLU A 62 -2.49 8.53 -10.93
C GLU A 62 -1.78 8.82 -9.61
N VAL A 63 -0.63 8.18 -9.38
CA VAL A 63 0.14 8.38 -8.17
C VAL A 63 0.61 9.83 -8.05
N GLU A 64 1.00 10.44 -9.16
CA GLU A 64 1.47 11.82 -9.18
C GLU A 64 0.39 12.84 -8.77
N LYS A 65 -0.88 12.44 -8.86
CA LYS A 65 -2.00 13.29 -8.47
C LYS A 65 -2.38 13.17 -7.00
N LEU A 66 -1.77 12.24 -6.27
CA LEU A 66 -2.12 12.00 -4.89
C LEU A 66 -1.70 13.16 -3.98
N ASN A 67 -2.49 13.41 -2.96
CA ASN A 67 -2.23 14.46 -1.98
C ASN A 67 -1.02 14.09 -1.13
N LYS A 68 0.01 14.92 -1.14
CA LYS A 68 1.27 14.67 -0.44
C LYS A 68 1.16 14.80 1.08
N GLU A 69 0.07 15.36 1.56
CA GLU A 69 -0.14 15.50 3.01
C GLU A 69 -0.84 14.31 3.63
N LYS A 70 -1.25 13.34 2.83
CA LYS A 70 -1.89 12.12 3.32
C LYS A 70 -0.90 11.00 3.52
N THR A 71 -1.30 10.02 4.32
CA THR A 71 -0.52 8.80 4.56
C THR A 71 -1.23 7.65 3.85
N TYR A 72 -0.48 6.89 3.04
CA TYR A 72 -1.04 5.83 2.22
C TYR A 72 -0.66 4.46 2.76
N PHE A 73 -1.67 3.64 3.02
CA PHE A 73 -1.52 2.28 3.51
C PHE A 73 -1.89 1.34 2.37
N VAL A 74 -0.88 0.69 1.80
CA VAL A 74 -0.97 0.01 0.50
C VAL A 74 -1.01 -1.50 0.69
N PHE A 75 -1.90 -2.18 -0.02
CA PHE A 75 -1.99 -3.63 0.06
C PHE A 75 -2.32 -4.24 -1.30
N CYS A 76 -1.99 -5.53 -1.44
CA CYS A 76 -2.39 -6.34 -2.58
C CYS A 76 -2.83 -7.71 -2.05
N ARG A 77 -2.76 -8.75 -2.87
CA ARG A 77 -3.17 -10.09 -2.43
C ARG A 77 -2.18 -10.70 -1.42
N SER A 78 -0.87 -10.59 -1.70
CA SER A 78 0.15 -11.27 -0.92
C SER A 78 1.30 -10.37 -0.45
N GLY A 79 1.33 -9.11 -0.87
CA GLY A 79 2.35 -8.14 -0.47
C GLY A 79 3.38 -7.78 -1.52
N GLY A 80 3.50 -8.54 -2.61
CA GLY A 80 4.51 -8.30 -3.64
C GLY A 80 4.26 -7.03 -4.47
N ARG A 81 3.08 -6.94 -5.07
CA ARG A 81 2.70 -5.75 -5.86
C ARG A 81 2.67 -4.50 -4.98
N SER A 82 2.14 -4.62 -3.77
CA SER A 82 2.01 -3.47 -2.86
C SER A 82 3.34 -3.00 -2.32
N SER A 83 4.31 -3.89 -2.11
CA SER A 83 5.66 -3.49 -1.71
C SER A 83 6.29 -2.61 -2.78
N ALA A 84 6.19 -3.01 -4.04
CA ALA A 84 6.71 -2.22 -5.17
C ALA A 84 5.94 -0.91 -5.31
N ALA A 85 4.60 -0.95 -5.20
CA ALA A 85 3.77 0.25 -5.31
C ALA A 85 4.09 1.25 -4.21
N ALA A 86 4.21 0.80 -2.96
CA ALA A 86 4.56 1.67 -1.84
C ALA A 86 5.92 2.33 -2.05
N SER A 87 6.88 1.59 -2.63
CA SER A 87 8.19 2.13 -2.96
C SER A 87 8.08 3.26 -4.01
N VAL A 88 7.23 3.08 -5.01
CA VAL A 88 6.99 4.13 -6.02
C VAL A 88 6.44 5.39 -5.34
N LEU A 89 5.48 5.24 -4.44
CA LEU A 89 4.93 6.38 -3.71
C LEU A 89 6.00 7.11 -2.91
N ARG A 90 6.85 6.36 -2.18
CA ARG A 90 7.91 6.98 -1.38
C ARG A 90 8.91 7.74 -2.24
N LYS A 91 9.23 7.22 -3.42
CA LYS A 91 10.20 7.87 -4.32
C LYS A 91 9.76 9.23 -4.80
N ILE A 92 8.46 9.48 -4.87
CA ILE A 92 7.96 10.79 -5.27
C ILE A 92 7.54 11.64 -4.07
N GLY A 93 7.93 11.24 -2.87
CA GLY A 93 7.76 12.07 -1.66
C GLY A 93 6.49 11.81 -0.87
N LEU A 94 5.76 10.74 -1.17
CA LEU A 94 4.56 10.39 -0.41
C LEU A 94 4.93 9.48 0.77
N THR A 95 4.20 9.63 1.87
CA THR A 95 4.33 8.72 3.02
C THR A 95 3.49 7.48 2.74
N SER A 96 4.12 6.32 2.72
CA SER A 96 3.41 5.07 2.44
C SER A 96 3.96 3.89 3.22
N PHE A 97 3.06 2.97 3.54
CA PHE A 97 3.37 1.73 4.24
C PHE A 97 2.75 0.56 3.48
N ASN A 98 3.43 -0.57 3.50
CA ASN A 98 2.98 -1.80 2.84
C ASN A 98 2.46 -2.80 3.87
N LEU A 99 1.33 -3.44 3.57
CA LEU A 99 0.77 -4.52 4.39
C LEU A 99 1.46 -5.84 4.03
N ILE A 100 2.28 -6.35 4.95
CA ILE A 100 2.92 -7.66 4.80
C ILE A 100 1.82 -8.73 4.76
N GLY A 101 1.92 -9.64 3.80
CA GLY A 101 0.97 -10.75 3.67
C GLY A 101 -0.31 -10.41 2.91
N GLY A 102 -0.51 -9.15 2.57
CA GLY A 102 -1.63 -8.75 1.73
C GLY A 102 -2.99 -8.70 2.43
N ILE A 103 -4.05 -8.66 1.63
CA ILE A 103 -5.42 -8.46 2.12
C ILE A 103 -5.85 -9.49 3.17
N GLY A 104 -5.35 -10.73 3.06
CA GLY A 104 -5.65 -11.78 4.04
C GLY A 104 -5.06 -11.53 5.41
N ALA A 105 -4.07 -10.66 5.52
CA ALA A 105 -3.43 -10.32 6.80
C ALA A 105 -4.15 -9.17 7.53
N TRP A 106 -5.12 -8.52 6.89
CA TRP A 106 -5.88 -7.46 7.53
C TRP A 106 -6.79 -8.06 8.62
N PRO A 107 -6.66 -7.62 9.89
CA PRO A 107 -7.53 -8.12 10.96
C PRO A 107 -8.96 -7.58 10.80
N HIS A 108 -9.89 -8.49 10.79
CA HIS A 108 -11.32 -8.14 10.69
C HIS A 108 -11.98 -7.95 12.04
#